data_c7cd7a0f3214c0260a9a04857d518f20
#
_entry.id   c7cd7a0f3214c0260a9a04857d518f20
#
_cell.length_a   1.000
_cell.length_b   1.000
_cell.length_c   1.000
_cell.angle_alpha   90.00
_cell.angle_beta   90.00
_cell.angle_gamma   90.00
#
_symmetry.space_group_name_H-M   'P 1'
#
loop_
_entity.id
_entity.type
_entity.pdbx_description
1 polymer ?
#
loop_
_entity_poly.entity_id
_entity_poly.type
_entity_poly.pdbx_seq_one_letter_code
_entity_poly.pdbx_strand_id
1 'polypeptide(L)'
;MKHILIILGLLLVQNIFAQKPSIKVIDTDFSKGRLTHQQTITLEDVAKFHGHLCDGLAVGFLGLREALYQLYPDSIIDRTNTRIVSKSSPCLTDVAIYLTGGRYQYNSFYVTDSISFMYIVQRIDNGKSYGIKLRSGIKPAIIDSLGNLANAGKLEACDLDRLKNLENEFLKQMLSANPKDVFTLMDLGVYEWKPFLSNSFLKTDVVNKRQKKCLPEKD
;
A
#
# COMPACT_ATOMS: atom_id res chain seq x y z
N MET A 1 -19.57 -54.98 33.89
CA MET A 1 -20.02 -53.60 33.68
C MET A 1 -18.86 -52.87 32.94
N LYS A 2 -19.03 -52.62 31.64
CA LYS A 2 -17.98 -51.97 30.81
C LYS A 2 -18.29 -50.47 30.79
N HIS A 3 -17.35 -49.64 31.28
CA HIS A 3 -17.42 -48.18 31.17
C HIS A 3 -16.92 -47.75 29.81
N ILE A 4 -17.81 -47.25 28.97
CA ILE A 4 -17.48 -46.62 27.70
C ILE A 4 -17.12 -45.17 28.01
N LEU A 5 -15.84 -44.82 27.87
CA LEU A 5 -15.37 -43.45 27.89
C LEU A 5 -15.68 -42.82 26.50
N ILE A 6 -16.63 -41.91 26.47
CA ILE A 6 -16.89 -41.06 25.30
C ILE A 6 -15.91 -39.89 25.38
N ILE A 7 -14.88 -39.93 24.55
CA ILE A 7 -13.96 -38.79 24.33
C ILE A 7 -14.68 -37.84 23.35
N LEU A 8 -15.28 -36.80 23.89
CA LEU A 8 -15.86 -35.71 23.11
C LEU A 8 -14.73 -34.84 22.57
N GLY A 9 -14.28 -35.13 21.35
CA GLY A 9 -13.30 -34.30 20.66
C GLY A 9 -13.92 -32.95 20.30
N LEU A 10 -13.61 -31.91 21.08
CA LEU A 10 -13.92 -30.51 20.73
C LEU A 10 -13.07 -30.14 19.51
N LEU A 11 -13.65 -30.23 18.33
CA LEU A 11 -13.10 -29.59 17.11
C LEU A 11 -13.22 -28.08 17.29
N LEU A 12 -12.16 -27.45 17.80
CA LEU A 12 -11.94 -26.02 17.69
C LEU A 12 -11.80 -25.67 16.20
N VAL A 13 -12.91 -25.39 15.56
CA VAL A 13 -12.92 -24.69 14.27
C VAL A 13 -12.38 -23.29 14.54
N GLN A 14 -11.07 -23.12 14.40
CA GLN A 14 -10.49 -21.80 14.34
C GLN A 14 -11.02 -21.16 13.06
N ASN A 15 -12.03 -20.32 13.20
CA ASN A 15 -12.40 -19.35 12.18
C ASN A 15 -11.18 -18.45 11.98
N ILE A 16 -10.29 -18.82 11.07
CA ILE A 16 -9.28 -17.93 10.53
C ILE A 16 -10.05 -16.89 9.73
N PHE A 17 -10.56 -15.87 10.44
CA PHE A 17 -10.92 -14.63 9.77
C PHE A 17 -9.65 -14.15 9.08
N ALA A 18 -9.59 -14.28 7.77
CA ALA A 18 -8.51 -13.73 6.98
C ALA A 18 -8.42 -12.25 7.36
N GLN A 19 -7.35 -11.91 8.09
CA GLN A 19 -7.16 -10.56 8.61
C GLN A 19 -7.13 -9.62 7.40
N LYS A 20 -8.07 -8.67 7.36
CA LYS A 20 -8.15 -7.71 6.26
C LYS A 20 -6.80 -7.02 6.07
N PRO A 21 -6.30 -6.89 4.83
CA PRO A 21 -5.02 -6.24 4.60
C PRO A 21 -5.00 -4.85 5.21
N SER A 22 -4.00 -4.59 6.04
CA SER A 22 -3.83 -3.32 6.74
C SER A 22 -2.36 -2.97 6.89
N ILE A 23 -2.09 -1.71 7.23
CA ILE A 23 -0.77 -1.16 7.52
C ILE A 23 -0.89 -0.16 8.68
N LYS A 24 0.11 -0.14 9.55
CA LYS A 24 0.21 0.88 10.60
C LYS A 24 1.04 2.05 10.11
N VAL A 25 0.52 3.23 10.30
CA VAL A 25 1.21 4.47 9.92
C VAL A 25 1.29 5.41 11.12
N ILE A 26 2.27 6.29 11.12
CA ILE A 26 2.39 7.37 12.10
C ILE A 26 2.49 8.71 11.38
N ASP A 27 1.80 9.70 11.90
CA ASP A 27 1.84 11.08 11.41
C ASP A 27 1.89 12.03 12.61
N THR A 28 1.91 13.34 12.36
CA THR A 28 1.87 14.34 13.44
C THR A 28 0.46 14.48 14.00
N ASP A 29 0.35 14.76 15.30
CA ASP A 29 -0.91 14.92 16.02
C ASP A 29 -1.72 16.15 15.56
N PHE A 30 -1.03 17.16 15.01
CA PHE A 30 -1.62 18.29 14.29
C PHE A 30 -0.58 18.92 13.34
N SER A 31 -0.95 19.89 12.51
CA SER A 31 -0.13 20.40 11.39
C SER A 31 1.24 20.97 11.74
N LYS A 32 1.56 21.19 13.00
CA LYS A 32 2.87 21.63 13.51
C LYS A 32 3.29 20.80 14.71
N GLY A 33 2.66 19.66 14.88
CA GLY A 33 2.70 18.84 16.07
C GLY A 33 3.85 17.84 16.11
N ARG A 34 3.71 16.92 17.05
CA ARG A 34 4.65 15.85 17.30
C ARG A 34 4.27 14.61 16.54
N LEU A 35 5.24 13.79 16.20
CA LEU A 35 5.02 12.50 15.55
C LEU A 35 4.50 11.47 16.57
N THR A 36 3.21 11.53 16.87
CA THR A 36 2.56 10.69 17.90
C THR A 36 1.23 10.10 17.45
N HIS A 37 0.69 10.53 16.30
CA HIS A 37 -0.60 10.06 15.81
C HIS A 37 -0.46 8.79 14.99
N GLN A 38 -0.69 7.65 15.65
CA GLN A 38 -0.72 6.35 14.96
C GLN A 38 -2.12 6.03 14.45
N GLN A 39 -2.18 5.43 13.26
CA GLN A 39 -3.40 4.99 12.62
C GLN A 39 -3.18 3.62 11.98
N THR A 40 -4.26 2.86 11.86
CA THR A 40 -4.31 1.66 11.01
C THR A 40 -5.08 2.03 9.75
N ILE A 41 -4.46 1.82 8.59
CA ILE A 41 -5.09 1.99 7.28
C ILE A 41 -5.37 0.62 6.72
N THR A 42 -6.63 0.37 6.37
CA THR A 42 -7.07 -0.86 5.73
C THR A 42 -7.20 -0.70 4.22
N LEU A 43 -7.24 -1.81 3.49
CA LEU A 43 -7.53 -1.80 2.06
C LEU A 43 -8.92 -1.19 1.76
N GLU A 44 -9.89 -1.38 2.66
CA GLU A 44 -11.22 -0.76 2.52
C GLU A 44 -11.18 0.77 2.65
N ASP A 45 -10.30 1.32 3.49
CA ASP A 45 -10.16 2.77 3.59
C ASP A 45 -9.62 3.34 2.28
N VAL A 46 -8.66 2.65 1.66
CA VAL A 46 -8.15 3.04 0.33
C VAL A 46 -9.22 2.86 -0.74
N ALA A 47 -10.04 1.80 -0.67
CA ALA A 47 -11.15 1.58 -1.60
C ALA A 47 -12.22 2.68 -1.52
N LYS A 48 -12.50 3.21 -0.32
CA LYS A 48 -13.41 4.38 -0.16
C LYS A 48 -12.82 5.63 -0.82
N PHE A 49 -11.51 5.84 -0.71
CA PHE A 49 -10.83 6.96 -1.37
C PHE A 49 -10.82 6.82 -2.90
N HIS A 50 -10.55 5.60 -3.39
CA HIS A 50 -10.51 5.29 -4.82
C HIS A 50 -11.90 5.24 -5.48
N GLY A 51 -12.95 4.96 -4.70
CA GLY A 51 -14.34 4.84 -5.17
C GLY A 51 -14.85 3.40 -5.24
N HIS A 52 -13.97 2.39 -5.34
CA HIS A 52 -14.34 0.98 -5.35
C HIS A 52 -13.14 0.09 -5.02
N LEU A 53 -13.40 -1.16 -4.65
CA LEU A 53 -12.37 -2.18 -4.49
C LEU A 53 -12.17 -2.91 -5.82
N CYS A 54 -10.96 -2.91 -6.35
CA CYS A 54 -10.57 -3.61 -7.57
C CYS A 54 -9.26 -4.41 -7.39
N ASP A 55 -8.93 -5.23 -8.36
CA ASP A 55 -7.69 -6.02 -8.40
C ASP A 55 -6.44 -5.14 -8.39
N GLY A 56 -6.43 -4.05 -9.18
CA GLY A 56 -5.33 -3.10 -9.23
C GLY A 56 -5.07 -2.41 -7.89
N LEU A 57 -6.15 -2.08 -7.14
CA LEU A 57 -6.02 -1.49 -5.81
C LEU A 57 -5.40 -2.48 -4.81
N ALA A 58 -5.84 -3.75 -4.83
CA ALA A 58 -5.29 -4.80 -3.98
C ALA A 58 -3.83 -5.10 -4.31
N VAL A 59 -3.48 -5.22 -5.59
CA VAL A 59 -2.09 -5.39 -6.05
C VAL A 59 -1.22 -4.23 -5.57
N GLY A 60 -1.69 -3.00 -5.76
CA GLY A 60 -0.98 -1.80 -5.31
C GLY A 60 -0.76 -1.78 -3.80
N PHE A 61 -1.81 -2.05 -3.01
CA PHE A 61 -1.77 -2.05 -1.54
C PHE A 61 -0.81 -3.12 -1.01
N LEU A 62 -0.97 -4.36 -1.45
CA LEU A 62 -0.16 -5.48 -0.98
C LEU A 62 1.30 -5.29 -1.37
N GLY A 63 1.57 -4.90 -2.62
CA GLY A 63 2.94 -4.64 -3.07
C GLY A 63 3.60 -3.49 -2.31
N LEU A 64 2.94 -2.35 -2.21
CA LEU A 64 3.49 -1.18 -1.51
C LEU A 64 3.76 -1.49 -0.03
N ARG A 65 2.87 -2.21 0.64
CA ARG A 65 3.06 -2.64 2.03
C ARG A 65 4.36 -3.43 2.21
N GLU A 66 4.64 -4.38 1.33
CA GLU A 66 5.87 -5.19 1.40
C GLU A 66 7.14 -4.33 1.27
N ALA A 67 7.13 -3.35 0.37
CA ALA A 67 8.28 -2.45 0.20
C ALA A 67 8.45 -1.49 1.41
N LEU A 68 7.34 -0.99 1.96
CA LEU A 68 7.36 -0.13 3.14
C LEU A 68 7.88 -0.86 4.39
N TYR A 69 7.54 -2.14 4.58
CA TYR A 69 8.04 -2.93 5.71
C TYR A 69 9.57 -3.18 5.66
N GLN A 70 10.20 -3.09 4.47
CA GLN A 70 11.66 -3.12 4.38
C GLN A 70 12.29 -1.80 4.82
N LEU A 71 11.60 -0.68 4.63
CA LEU A 71 12.08 0.63 5.07
C LEU A 71 11.83 0.87 6.56
N TYR A 72 10.79 0.25 7.11
CA TYR A 72 10.33 0.40 8.49
C TYR A 72 10.20 -0.97 9.16
N PRO A 73 11.30 -1.51 9.73
CA PRO A 73 11.32 -2.86 10.30
C PRO A 73 10.39 -3.07 11.50
N ASP A 74 10.00 -1.98 12.17
CA ASP A 74 8.99 -1.97 13.24
C ASP A 74 7.55 -2.02 12.70
N SER A 75 7.40 -2.05 11.38
CA SER A 75 6.11 -2.07 10.67
C SER A 75 5.21 -0.86 10.96
N ILE A 76 5.79 0.26 11.43
CA ILE A 76 5.10 1.54 11.61
C ILE A 76 5.68 2.55 10.61
N ILE A 77 4.91 2.91 9.61
CA ILE A 77 5.36 3.76 8.50
C ILE A 77 5.30 5.23 8.89
N ASP A 78 6.44 5.88 8.98
CA ASP A 78 6.50 7.34 9.17
C ASP A 78 6.15 8.05 7.86
N ARG A 79 4.90 8.50 7.72
CA ARG A 79 4.40 9.22 6.54
C ARG A 79 5.09 10.57 6.32
N THR A 80 5.72 11.13 7.35
CA THR A 80 6.47 12.39 7.24
C THR A 80 7.91 12.17 6.74
N ASN A 81 8.36 10.91 6.71
CA ASN A 81 9.71 10.50 6.32
C ASN A 81 9.71 9.56 5.10
N THR A 82 8.59 9.49 4.38
CA THR A 82 8.41 8.63 3.22
C THR A 82 8.13 9.45 1.98
N ARG A 83 8.75 9.08 0.85
CA ARG A 83 8.41 9.58 -0.47
C ARG A 83 8.37 8.44 -1.48
N ILE A 84 7.63 8.63 -2.58
CA ILE A 84 7.28 7.56 -3.50
C ILE A 84 7.18 8.04 -4.94
N VAL A 85 7.71 7.24 -5.85
CA VAL A 85 7.41 7.30 -7.28
C VAL A 85 6.47 6.14 -7.63
N SER A 86 5.39 6.43 -8.33
CA SER A 86 4.42 5.45 -8.82
C SER A 86 4.39 5.41 -10.33
N LYS A 87 4.10 4.24 -10.90
CA LYS A 87 3.63 4.17 -12.28
C LYS A 87 2.29 4.87 -12.46
N SER A 88 2.03 5.33 -13.68
CA SER A 88 0.76 5.94 -14.08
C SER A 88 -0.36 4.89 -14.07
N SER A 89 -1.17 4.93 -13.04
CA SER A 89 -2.37 4.10 -12.86
C SER A 89 -3.22 4.71 -11.75
N PRO A 90 -4.52 4.91 -11.94
CA PRO A 90 -5.40 5.43 -10.88
C PRO A 90 -5.29 4.61 -9.59
N CYS A 91 -5.35 3.28 -9.69
CA CYS A 91 -5.24 2.40 -8.52
C CYS A 91 -3.90 2.55 -7.79
N LEU A 92 -2.79 2.54 -8.55
CA LEU A 92 -1.46 2.64 -7.94
C LEU A 92 -1.22 4.02 -7.31
N THR A 93 -1.63 5.10 -7.99
CA THR A 93 -1.44 6.47 -7.48
C THR A 93 -2.25 6.73 -6.21
N ASP A 94 -3.49 6.26 -6.15
CA ASP A 94 -4.34 6.43 -4.98
C ASP A 94 -3.81 5.65 -3.77
N VAL A 95 -3.37 4.40 -3.98
CA VAL A 95 -2.69 3.63 -2.94
C VAL A 95 -1.43 4.34 -2.45
N ALA A 96 -0.59 4.83 -3.38
CA ALA A 96 0.65 5.54 -3.04
C ALA A 96 0.38 6.75 -2.16
N ILE A 97 -0.56 7.60 -2.55
CA ILE A 97 -0.94 8.81 -1.81
C ILE A 97 -1.51 8.45 -0.44
N TYR A 98 -2.44 7.50 -0.41
CA TYR A 98 -3.17 7.19 0.81
C TYR A 98 -2.27 6.54 1.88
N LEU A 99 -1.40 5.61 1.50
CA LEU A 99 -0.51 4.94 2.45
C LEU A 99 0.65 5.81 2.92
N THR A 100 1.29 6.56 2.00
CA THR A 100 2.50 7.32 2.33
C THR A 100 2.24 8.76 2.75
N GLY A 101 1.03 9.27 2.55
CA GLY A 101 0.75 10.70 2.72
C GLY A 101 1.46 11.58 1.69
N GLY A 102 1.97 10.97 0.61
CA GLY A 102 2.70 11.65 -0.44
C GLY A 102 1.89 12.75 -1.12
N ARG A 103 2.54 13.88 -1.40
CA ARG A 103 1.94 15.01 -2.09
C ARG A 103 2.94 15.58 -3.09
N TYR A 104 2.46 15.90 -4.26
CA TYR A 104 3.25 16.48 -5.33
C TYR A 104 3.90 17.80 -4.89
N GLN A 105 3.12 18.69 -4.26
CA GLN A 105 3.61 19.99 -3.79
C GLN A 105 4.69 19.92 -2.70
N TYR A 106 4.83 18.77 -2.03
CA TYR A 106 5.87 18.56 -1.00
C TYR A 106 7.06 17.76 -1.53
N ASN A 107 7.13 17.52 -2.84
CA ASN A 107 8.16 16.70 -3.46
C ASN A 107 8.28 15.30 -2.82
N SER A 108 7.15 14.73 -2.39
CA SER A 108 7.10 13.41 -1.74
C SER A 108 6.30 12.37 -2.52
N PHE A 109 5.70 12.77 -3.66
CA PHE A 109 4.97 11.90 -4.56
C PHE A 109 5.23 12.31 -6.01
N TYR A 110 5.47 11.31 -6.86
CA TYR A 110 5.69 11.50 -8.29
C TYR A 110 5.09 10.37 -9.10
N VAL A 111 4.67 10.66 -10.33
CA VAL A 111 4.13 9.68 -11.27
C VAL A 111 4.98 9.68 -12.54
N THR A 112 5.44 8.51 -12.96
CA THR A 112 6.16 8.33 -14.23
C THR A 112 6.09 6.89 -14.70
N ASP A 113 6.01 6.69 -16.01
CA ASP A 113 6.09 5.39 -16.64
C ASP A 113 7.52 4.93 -16.94
N SER A 114 8.52 5.80 -16.69
CA SER A 114 9.94 5.51 -16.96
C SER A 114 10.56 4.52 -15.96
N ILE A 115 9.87 4.13 -14.88
CA ILE A 115 10.35 3.14 -13.92
C ILE A 115 9.91 1.72 -14.30
N SER A 116 10.77 0.73 -14.00
CA SER A 116 10.48 -0.69 -14.22
C SER A 116 9.64 -1.34 -13.11
N PHE A 117 9.29 -0.59 -12.09
CA PHE A 117 8.54 -1.01 -10.90
C PHE A 117 7.13 -0.41 -10.91
N MET A 118 6.23 -0.99 -10.14
CA MET A 118 4.96 -0.32 -9.80
C MET A 118 5.22 0.90 -8.93
N TYR A 119 6.15 0.73 -7.97
CA TYR A 119 6.59 1.77 -7.05
C TYR A 119 8.08 1.73 -6.81
N ILE A 120 8.66 2.90 -6.59
CA ILE A 120 9.92 3.09 -5.87
C ILE A 120 9.60 3.90 -4.62
N VAL A 121 9.82 3.30 -3.44
CA VAL A 121 9.63 3.98 -2.16
C VAL A 121 10.97 4.31 -1.54
N GLN A 122 11.06 5.46 -0.91
CA GLN A 122 12.28 5.93 -0.27
C GLN A 122 12.01 6.48 1.12
N ARG A 123 12.89 6.13 2.04
CA ARG A 123 12.99 6.78 3.34
C ARG A 123 13.85 8.04 3.22
N ILE A 124 13.30 9.20 3.60
CA ILE A 124 13.92 10.51 3.30
C ILE A 124 15.20 10.73 4.09
N ASP A 125 15.23 10.32 5.38
CA ASP A 125 16.34 10.61 6.29
C ASP A 125 17.66 9.92 5.94
N ASN A 126 17.60 8.77 5.26
CA ASN A 126 18.78 7.98 4.91
C ASN A 126 18.89 7.64 3.42
N GLY A 127 17.89 8.02 2.62
CA GLY A 127 17.84 7.78 1.18
C GLY A 127 17.60 6.33 0.77
N LYS A 128 17.50 5.39 1.72
CA LYS A 128 17.28 3.97 1.42
C LYS A 128 15.97 3.76 0.66
N SER A 129 16.03 2.93 -0.37
CA SER A 129 14.91 2.81 -1.31
C SER A 129 14.69 1.37 -1.74
N TYR A 130 13.43 1.05 -2.01
CA TYR A 130 13.03 -0.24 -2.59
C TYR A 130 12.13 -0.05 -3.79
N GLY A 131 12.39 -0.84 -4.83
CA GLY A 131 11.51 -1.03 -5.97
C GLY A 131 10.64 -2.26 -5.80
N ILE A 132 9.35 -2.19 -6.14
CA ILE A 132 8.43 -3.32 -6.07
C ILE A 132 7.63 -3.45 -7.36
N LYS A 133 7.46 -4.70 -7.83
CA LYS A 133 6.63 -5.02 -9.00
C LYS A 133 5.95 -6.36 -8.85
N LEU A 134 4.79 -6.51 -9.47
CA LEU A 134 4.16 -7.81 -9.65
C LEU A 134 5.06 -8.68 -10.56
N ARG A 135 5.19 -9.96 -10.23
CA ARG A 135 5.95 -10.90 -11.07
C ARG A 135 5.21 -11.13 -12.38
N SER A 136 5.97 -11.34 -13.45
CA SER A 136 5.42 -11.70 -14.76
C SER A 136 4.58 -12.98 -14.68
N GLY A 137 3.45 -12.99 -15.36
CA GLY A 137 2.54 -14.15 -15.43
C GLY A 137 1.59 -14.31 -14.22
N ILE A 138 1.69 -13.50 -13.19
CA ILE A 138 0.76 -13.55 -12.05
C ILE A 138 -0.62 -13.02 -12.45
N LYS A 139 -0.68 -11.86 -13.12
CA LYS A 139 -1.94 -11.35 -13.66
C LYS A 139 -2.29 -12.08 -14.95
N PRO A 140 -3.51 -12.64 -15.08
CA PRO A 140 -3.94 -13.26 -16.32
C PRO A 140 -3.96 -12.27 -17.49
N ALA A 141 -3.28 -12.61 -18.60
CA ALA A 141 -3.14 -11.72 -19.76
C ALA A 141 -4.49 -11.32 -20.39
N ILE A 142 -5.52 -12.16 -20.23
CA ILE A 142 -6.88 -11.85 -20.71
C ILE A 142 -7.47 -10.62 -20.04
N ILE A 143 -7.14 -10.35 -18.75
CA ILE A 143 -7.61 -9.16 -18.05
C ILE A 143 -7.03 -7.90 -18.71
N ASP A 144 -5.74 -7.91 -19.04
CA ASP A 144 -5.10 -6.76 -19.70
C ASP A 144 -5.64 -6.57 -21.12
N SER A 145 -5.88 -7.68 -21.84
CA SER A 145 -6.43 -7.62 -23.20
C SER A 145 -7.84 -7.03 -23.23
N LEU A 146 -8.74 -7.52 -22.37
CA LEU A 146 -10.09 -6.98 -22.24
C LEU A 146 -10.09 -5.55 -21.67
N GLY A 147 -9.22 -5.27 -20.69
CA GLY A 147 -9.06 -3.93 -20.11
C GLY A 147 -8.67 -2.89 -21.16
N ASN A 148 -7.77 -3.22 -22.08
CA ASN A 148 -7.40 -2.34 -23.19
C ASN A 148 -8.56 -2.06 -24.13
N LEU A 149 -9.39 -3.07 -24.41
CA LEU A 149 -10.61 -2.91 -25.22
C LEU A 149 -11.67 -2.07 -24.48
N ALA A 150 -11.82 -2.28 -23.17
CA ALA A 150 -12.72 -1.48 -22.33
C ALA A 150 -12.32 0.00 -22.34
N ASN A 151 -11.03 0.29 -22.13
CA ASN A 151 -10.50 1.66 -22.18
C ASN A 151 -10.70 2.34 -23.55
N ALA A 152 -10.73 1.55 -24.61
CA ALA A 152 -11.02 2.02 -25.97
C ALA A 152 -12.53 2.14 -26.29
N GLY A 153 -13.42 1.80 -25.33
CA GLY A 153 -14.87 1.77 -25.55
C GLY A 153 -15.34 0.72 -26.56
N LYS A 154 -14.60 -0.40 -26.68
CA LYS A 154 -14.84 -1.45 -27.70
C LYS A 154 -15.39 -2.76 -27.12
N LEU A 155 -15.78 -2.79 -25.85
CA LEU A 155 -16.41 -3.98 -25.27
C LEU A 155 -17.93 -3.87 -25.32
N GLU A 156 -18.55 -5.00 -25.68
CA GLU A 156 -19.99 -5.20 -25.51
C GLU A 156 -20.32 -5.48 -24.03
N ALA A 157 -21.58 -5.37 -23.66
CA ALA A 157 -22.03 -5.50 -22.26
C ALA A 157 -21.60 -6.82 -21.61
N CYS A 158 -21.74 -7.95 -22.33
CA CYS A 158 -21.33 -9.26 -21.80
C CYS A 158 -19.82 -9.40 -21.60
N ASP A 159 -19.00 -8.74 -22.42
CA ASP A 159 -17.55 -8.73 -22.25
C ASP A 159 -17.11 -7.84 -21.10
N LEU A 160 -17.82 -6.75 -20.82
CA LEU A 160 -17.61 -5.95 -19.60
C LEU A 160 -17.91 -6.76 -18.34
N ASP A 161 -19.01 -7.51 -18.31
CA ASP A 161 -19.33 -8.38 -17.19
C ASP A 161 -18.30 -9.52 -17.03
N ARG A 162 -17.82 -10.07 -18.14
CA ARG A 162 -16.74 -11.07 -18.15
C ARG A 162 -15.45 -10.48 -17.58
N LEU A 163 -15.04 -9.29 -18.00
CA LEU A 163 -13.85 -8.60 -17.48
C LEU A 163 -13.97 -8.42 -15.97
N LYS A 164 -15.08 -7.85 -15.49
CA LYS A 164 -15.37 -7.66 -14.07
C LYS A 164 -15.26 -8.95 -13.26
N ASN A 165 -15.77 -10.06 -13.78
CA ASN A 165 -15.69 -11.36 -13.10
C ASN A 165 -14.23 -11.85 -13.01
N LEU A 166 -13.45 -11.72 -14.07
CA LEU A 166 -12.02 -12.09 -14.10
C LEU A 166 -11.20 -11.23 -13.11
N GLU A 167 -11.45 -9.93 -13.07
CA GLU A 167 -10.81 -9.03 -12.10
C GLU A 167 -11.18 -9.40 -10.65
N ASN A 168 -12.45 -9.74 -10.39
CA ASN A 168 -12.89 -10.19 -9.07
C ASN A 168 -12.25 -11.52 -8.64
N GLU A 169 -12.06 -12.44 -9.55
CA GLU A 169 -11.36 -13.71 -9.29
C GLU A 169 -9.87 -13.45 -8.98
N PHE A 170 -9.23 -12.60 -9.77
CA PHE A 170 -7.84 -12.22 -9.56
C PHE A 170 -7.66 -11.44 -8.24
N LEU A 171 -8.60 -10.56 -7.89
CA LEU A 171 -8.63 -9.89 -6.59
C LEU A 171 -8.63 -10.91 -5.43
N LYS A 172 -9.49 -11.93 -5.48
CA LYS A 172 -9.56 -13.00 -4.46
C LYS A 172 -8.24 -13.78 -4.39
N GLN A 173 -7.67 -14.10 -5.54
CA GLN A 173 -6.36 -14.75 -5.62
C GLN A 173 -5.27 -13.91 -4.93
N MET A 174 -5.20 -12.61 -5.23
CA MET A 174 -4.22 -11.71 -4.63
C MET A 174 -4.38 -11.57 -3.12
N LEU A 175 -5.63 -11.49 -2.62
CA LEU A 175 -5.89 -11.38 -1.18
C LEU A 175 -5.51 -12.63 -0.39
N SER A 176 -5.45 -13.81 -1.03
CA SER A 176 -5.06 -15.09 -0.43
C SER A 176 -3.59 -15.47 -0.68
N ALA A 177 -2.91 -14.77 -1.60
CA ALA A 177 -1.53 -15.10 -1.98
C ALA A 177 -0.52 -14.68 -0.90
N ASN A 178 0.58 -15.44 -0.79
CA ASN A 178 1.73 -14.95 -0.05
C ASN A 178 2.44 -13.86 -0.89
N PRO A 179 2.62 -12.63 -0.37
CA PRO A 179 3.23 -11.54 -1.12
C PRO A 179 4.61 -11.87 -1.70
N LYS A 180 5.41 -12.70 -1.01
CA LYS A 180 6.73 -13.12 -1.49
C LYS A 180 6.68 -13.96 -2.77
N ASP A 181 5.56 -14.61 -3.05
CA ASP A 181 5.40 -15.45 -4.23
C ASP A 181 4.93 -14.64 -5.44
N VAL A 182 4.23 -13.54 -5.21
CA VAL A 182 3.60 -12.75 -6.28
C VAL A 182 4.35 -11.45 -6.60
N PHE A 183 5.17 -10.92 -5.68
CA PHE A 183 5.94 -9.70 -5.91
C PHE A 183 7.44 -9.96 -6.04
N THR A 184 8.11 -9.10 -6.82
CA THR A 184 9.56 -8.94 -6.81
C THR A 184 9.89 -7.64 -6.12
N LEU A 185 10.66 -7.75 -5.04
CA LEU A 185 11.19 -6.63 -4.27
C LEU A 185 12.68 -6.49 -4.58
N MET A 186 13.14 -5.25 -4.79
CA MET A 186 14.55 -4.96 -5.09
C MET A 186 15.04 -3.84 -4.19
N ASP A 187 16.13 -4.09 -3.48
CA ASP A 187 16.87 -3.03 -2.77
C ASP A 187 17.62 -2.18 -3.81
N LEU A 188 17.34 -0.88 -3.82
CA LEU A 188 17.96 0.09 -4.73
C LEU A 188 19.06 0.91 -4.04
N GLY A 189 19.38 0.58 -2.79
CA GLY A 189 20.32 1.36 -1.99
C GLY A 189 19.84 2.78 -1.78
N VAL A 190 20.74 3.75 -1.95
CA VAL A 190 20.41 5.17 -1.93
C VAL A 190 20.00 5.59 -3.34
N TYR A 191 18.69 5.73 -3.56
CA TYR A 191 18.15 6.14 -4.84
C TYR A 191 18.18 7.67 -4.97
N GLU A 192 18.73 8.17 -6.09
CA GLU A 192 18.74 9.60 -6.36
C GLU A 192 17.34 10.09 -6.71
N TRP A 193 16.78 10.93 -5.85
CA TRP A 193 15.45 11.52 -6.05
C TRP A 193 15.53 12.67 -7.04
N LYS A 194 15.23 12.39 -8.32
CA LYS A 194 15.36 13.37 -9.43
C LYS A 194 14.14 14.28 -9.65
N PRO A 195 12.91 13.89 -9.30
CA PRO A 195 11.78 14.79 -9.49
C PRO A 195 11.87 15.96 -8.52
N PHE A 196 12.13 17.14 -9.03
CA PHE A 196 12.10 18.39 -8.27
C PHE A 196 10.93 19.25 -8.71
N LEU A 197 10.20 19.78 -7.74
CA LEU A 197 9.31 20.90 -7.94
C LEU A 197 10.08 22.18 -7.67
N SER A 198 9.86 23.20 -8.50
CA SER A 198 10.48 24.53 -8.34
C SER A 198 9.97 25.28 -7.11
N ASN A 199 8.85 24.88 -6.54
CA ASN A 199 8.27 25.44 -5.33
C ASN A 199 8.42 24.44 -4.19
N SER A 200 9.23 24.80 -3.22
CA SER A 200 9.36 24.05 -1.97
C SER A 200 8.30 24.48 -0.98
N PHE A 201 7.10 23.88 -1.05
CA PHE A 201 6.23 23.91 0.11
C PHE A 201 6.79 22.96 1.15
N LEU A 202 7.28 23.50 2.25
CA LEU A 202 7.63 22.70 3.40
C LEU A 202 6.32 22.18 4.03
N LYS A 203 6.19 20.87 4.14
CA LYS A 203 5.13 20.29 4.96
C LYS A 203 5.36 20.73 6.40
N THR A 204 4.50 21.58 6.94
CA THR A 204 4.67 22.15 8.29
C THR A 204 4.69 21.09 9.38
N ASP A 205 4.10 19.92 9.10
CA ASP A 205 4.05 18.75 10.00
C ASP A 205 5.43 18.22 10.38
N VAL A 206 6.46 18.47 9.57
CA VAL A 206 7.81 17.95 9.86
C VAL A 206 8.61 18.83 10.83
N VAL A 207 8.17 20.08 11.05
CA VAL A 207 8.96 21.09 11.79
C VAL A 207 9.19 20.70 13.24
N ASN A 208 8.16 20.27 13.94
CA ASN A 208 8.19 19.99 15.38
C ASN A 208 8.07 18.49 15.73
N LYS A 209 8.12 17.60 14.74
CA LYS A 209 7.82 16.16 14.92
C LYS A 209 8.68 15.47 16.00
N ARG A 210 9.86 15.98 16.30
CA ARG A 210 10.80 15.45 17.30
C ARG A 210 10.78 16.16 18.64
N GLN A 211 9.93 17.18 18.81
CA GLN A 211 9.87 17.93 20.06
C GLN A 211 9.34 17.08 21.22
N LYS A 212 9.94 17.24 22.39
CA LYS A 212 9.51 16.58 23.61
C LYS A 212 8.24 17.24 24.16
N LYS A 213 7.48 16.47 24.95
CA LYS A 213 6.37 17.05 25.74
C LYS A 213 6.92 18.06 26.77
N CYS A 214 6.17 19.12 27.02
CA CYS A 214 6.39 19.98 28.14
C CYS A 214 6.22 19.15 29.43
N LEU A 215 7.18 19.24 30.33
CA LEU A 215 7.04 18.69 31.68
C LEU A 215 6.24 19.68 32.51
N PRO A 216 5.29 19.23 33.35
CA PRO A 216 4.65 20.13 34.31
C PRO A 216 5.73 20.77 35.18
N GLU A 217 5.60 22.07 35.44
CA GLU A 217 6.43 22.74 36.44
C GLU A 217 6.27 21.96 37.75
N LYS A 218 7.39 21.63 38.39
CA LYS A 218 7.36 21.04 39.72
C LYS A 218 7.02 22.19 40.68
N ASP A 219 5.83 22.16 41.24
CA ASP A 219 5.42 22.99 42.38
C ASP A 219 6.39 22.82 43.56
#